data_464ab6a500fa5ebb6cf145fa0d5b7762
#
_entry.id   464ab6a500fa5ebb6cf145fa0d5b7762
#
_cell.length_a   1.000
_cell.length_b   1.000
_cell.length_c   1.000
_cell.angle_alpha   90.00
_cell.angle_beta   90.00
_cell.angle_gamma   90.00
#
_symmetry.space_group_name_H-M   'P 1'
#
loop_
_entity.id
_entity.type
_entity.pdbx_description
1 polymer ?
#
loop_
_entity_poly.entity_id
_entity_poly.type
_entity_poly.pdbx_seq_one_letter_code
_entity_poly.pdbx_strand_id
1 'polypeptide(L)'
;MSEFTAKKLKEARVRAGFTQDEAAKLMNLKKTTMSEMEAGKRSISADELAQLSRIYEVDVRELLFLEFTEAGEEQRLAAKYSSFFKLLEKLSDRDIEDVYWVIKKRKVEGLL
;
A
#
# COMPACT_ATOMS: atom_id res chain seq x y z
N MET A 1 13.97 -12.86 3.45
CA MET A 1 12.75 -12.41 2.78
C MET A 1 12.55 -13.22 1.51
N SER A 2 11.31 -13.51 1.14
CA SER A 2 11.01 -14.36 -0.01
C SER A 2 11.25 -13.66 -1.34
N GLU A 3 11.40 -14.46 -2.40
CA GLU A 3 11.48 -13.94 -3.78
C GLU A 3 10.23 -13.16 -4.15
N PHE A 4 9.07 -13.55 -3.61
CA PHE A 4 7.81 -12.85 -3.80
C PHE A 4 7.91 -11.41 -3.30
N THR A 5 8.39 -11.21 -2.07
CA THR A 5 8.53 -9.87 -1.48
C THR A 5 9.53 -9.02 -2.27
N ALA A 6 10.65 -9.60 -2.67
CA ALA A 6 11.66 -8.91 -3.49
C ALA A 6 11.06 -8.42 -4.81
N LYS A 7 10.30 -9.27 -5.49
CA LYS A 7 9.62 -8.93 -6.74
C LYS A 7 8.58 -7.82 -6.54
N LYS A 8 7.78 -7.92 -5.47
CA LYS A 8 6.78 -6.91 -5.14
C LYS A 8 7.39 -5.55 -4.82
N LEU A 9 8.54 -5.53 -4.15
CA LEU A 9 9.27 -4.29 -3.90
C LEU A 9 9.72 -3.61 -5.19
N LYS A 10 10.25 -4.38 -6.12
CA LYS A 10 10.64 -3.86 -7.44
C LYS A 10 9.44 -3.28 -8.18
N GLU A 11 8.32 -4.00 -8.22
CA GLU A 11 7.10 -3.54 -8.86
C GLU A 11 6.59 -2.25 -8.23
N ALA A 12 6.59 -2.17 -6.89
CA ALA A 12 6.16 -1.00 -6.16
C ALA A 12 7.06 0.21 -6.45
N ARG A 13 8.38 0.00 -6.51
CA ARG A 13 9.34 1.05 -6.84
C ARG A 13 9.07 1.62 -8.24
N VAL A 14 8.93 0.75 -9.21
CA VAL A 14 8.68 1.16 -10.61
C VAL A 14 7.35 1.91 -10.70
N ARG A 15 6.32 1.42 -10.05
CA ARG A 15 5.00 2.05 -10.04
C ARG A 15 5.05 3.44 -9.39
N ALA A 16 5.86 3.60 -8.35
CA ALA A 16 6.04 4.88 -7.67
C ALA A 16 6.93 5.86 -8.46
N GLY A 17 7.58 5.39 -9.53
CA GLY A 17 8.39 6.24 -10.39
C GLY A 17 9.84 6.44 -9.94
N PHE A 18 10.35 5.60 -9.04
CA PHE A 18 11.74 5.71 -8.56
C PHE A 18 12.67 4.76 -9.30
N THR A 19 13.90 5.22 -9.56
CA THR A 19 14.99 4.35 -9.95
C THR A 19 15.55 3.66 -8.70
N GLN A 20 16.35 2.60 -8.91
CA GLN A 20 17.04 1.94 -7.79
C GLN A 20 17.95 2.91 -7.04
N ASP A 21 18.65 3.78 -7.76
CA ASP A 21 19.56 4.75 -7.16
C ASP A 21 18.79 5.77 -6.30
N GLU A 22 17.68 6.28 -6.80
CA GLU A 22 16.84 7.22 -6.07
C GLU A 22 16.27 6.59 -4.78
N ALA A 23 15.73 5.38 -4.87
CA ALA A 23 15.19 4.67 -3.71
C ALA A 23 16.29 4.36 -2.70
N ALA A 24 17.46 3.94 -3.16
CA ALA A 24 18.62 3.66 -2.30
C ALA A 24 19.05 4.93 -1.53
N LYS A 25 19.09 6.06 -2.18
CA LYS A 25 19.42 7.34 -1.53
C LYS A 25 18.42 7.70 -0.44
N LEU A 26 17.14 7.54 -0.71
CA LEU A 26 16.08 7.80 0.28
C LEU A 26 16.18 6.86 1.49
N MET A 27 16.68 5.66 1.30
CA MET A 27 16.90 4.67 2.36
C MET A 27 18.28 4.77 3.01
N ASN A 28 19.12 5.69 2.52
CA ASN A 28 20.52 5.80 2.94
C ASN A 28 21.30 4.49 2.72
N LEU A 29 21.06 3.85 1.58
CA LEU A 29 21.68 2.59 1.16
C LEU A 29 22.44 2.80 -0.13
N LYS A 30 23.34 1.87 -0.45
CA LYS A 30 24.03 1.83 -1.75
C LYS A 30 23.07 1.26 -2.80
N LYS A 31 23.24 1.69 -4.05
CA LYS A 31 22.46 1.15 -5.17
C LYS A 31 22.63 -0.37 -5.31
N THR A 32 23.84 -0.89 -5.09
CA THR A 32 24.11 -2.33 -5.10
C THR A 32 23.30 -3.07 -4.06
N THR A 33 23.16 -2.50 -2.85
CA THR A 33 22.33 -3.06 -1.78
C THR A 33 20.87 -3.15 -2.21
N MET A 34 20.34 -2.07 -2.79
CA MET A 34 18.96 -2.05 -3.30
C MET A 34 18.76 -3.10 -4.40
N SER A 35 19.70 -3.22 -5.32
CA SER A 35 19.66 -4.23 -6.37
C SER A 35 19.63 -5.65 -5.81
N GLU A 36 20.43 -5.93 -4.79
CA GLU A 36 20.46 -7.22 -4.11
C GLU A 36 19.17 -7.54 -3.39
N MET A 37 18.56 -6.53 -2.77
CA MET A 37 17.25 -6.66 -2.10
C MET A 37 16.17 -7.08 -3.11
N GLU A 38 16.12 -6.40 -4.25
CA GLU A 38 15.13 -6.69 -5.30
C GLU A 38 15.41 -7.99 -6.06
N ALA A 39 16.64 -8.47 -6.04
CA ALA A 39 17.01 -9.76 -6.62
C ALA A 39 16.79 -10.93 -5.64
N GLY A 40 16.38 -10.66 -4.42
CA GLY A 40 16.20 -11.70 -3.40
C GLY A 40 17.49 -12.25 -2.83
N LYS A 41 18.62 -11.59 -3.07
CA LYS A 41 19.95 -12.04 -2.63
C LYS A 41 20.34 -11.53 -1.24
N ARG A 42 19.60 -10.58 -0.71
CA ARG A 42 19.82 -9.99 0.61
C ARG A 42 18.51 -9.97 1.36
N SER A 43 18.57 -10.32 2.66
CA SER A 43 17.40 -10.22 3.53
C SER A 43 17.02 -8.75 3.74
N ILE A 44 15.73 -8.51 3.93
CA ILE A 44 15.15 -7.19 4.15
C ILE A 44 14.59 -7.17 5.56
N SER A 45 15.02 -6.20 6.38
CA SER A 45 14.52 -6.10 7.75
C SER A 45 13.08 -5.55 7.76
N ALA A 46 12.37 -5.76 8.86
CA ALA A 46 11.03 -5.23 9.06
C ALA A 46 11.03 -3.69 8.98
N ASP A 47 12.05 -3.04 9.54
CA ASP A 47 12.19 -1.59 9.50
C ASP A 47 12.40 -1.09 8.09
N GLU A 48 13.27 -1.76 7.32
CA GLU A 48 13.50 -1.43 5.91
C GLU A 48 12.23 -1.57 5.09
N LEU A 49 11.49 -2.65 5.32
CA LEU A 49 10.23 -2.89 4.63
C LEU A 49 9.19 -1.81 4.96
N ALA A 50 9.10 -1.42 6.23
CA ALA A 50 8.21 -0.35 6.67
C ALA A 50 8.55 0.99 6.01
N GLN A 51 9.84 1.34 5.91
CA GLN A 51 10.30 2.55 5.26
C GLN A 51 9.99 2.55 3.77
N LEU A 52 10.27 1.43 3.08
CA LEU A 52 9.99 1.28 1.65
C LEU A 52 8.48 1.38 1.36
N SER A 53 7.65 0.79 2.21
CA SER A 53 6.21 0.88 2.04
C SER A 53 5.72 2.33 2.11
N ARG A 54 6.29 3.14 2.98
CA ARG A 54 5.99 4.58 3.08
C ARG A 54 6.49 5.36 1.86
N ILE A 55 7.72 5.09 1.42
CA ILE A 55 8.32 5.76 0.26
C ILE A 55 7.52 5.47 -1.01
N TYR A 56 7.13 4.22 -1.21
CA TYR A 56 6.39 3.79 -2.38
C TYR A 56 4.87 3.96 -2.25
N GLU A 57 4.40 4.40 -1.09
CA GLU A 57 2.98 4.60 -0.79
C GLU A 57 2.14 3.33 -1.05
N VAL A 58 2.64 2.19 -0.59
CA VAL A 58 1.95 0.91 -0.68
C VAL A 58 1.72 0.34 0.71
N ASP A 59 0.68 -0.49 0.84
CA ASP A 59 0.43 -1.22 2.07
C ASP A 59 1.50 -2.31 2.21
N VAL A 60 2.14 -2.38 3.37
CA VAL A 60 3.18 -3.38 3.64
C VAL A 60 2.67 -4.81 3.43
N ARG A 61 1.39 -5.04 3.65
CA ARG A 61 0.76 -6.35 3.45
C ARG A 61 0.78 -6.79 1.99
N GLU A 62 0.69 -5.85 1.04
CA GLU A 62 0.83 -6.15 -0.39
C GLU A 62 2.20 -6.71 -0.73
N LEU A 63 3.21 -6.30 0.03
CA LEU A 63 4.59 -6.75 -0.18
C LEU A 63 4.85 -8.13 0.43
N LEU A 64 4.05 -8.55 1.40
CA LEU A 64 4.29 -9.75 2.20
C LEU A 64 3.38 -10.92 1.84
N PHE A 65 2.15 -10.68 1.41
CA PHE A 65 1.13 -11.72 1.31
C PHE A 65 0.59 -11.90 -0.10
N LEU A 66 0.50 -13.15 -0.53
CA LEU A 66 -0.03 -13.54 -1.83
C LEU A 66 -1.52 -13.20 -2.00
N GLU A 67 -2.27 -13.18 -0.91
CA GLU A 67 -3.70 -12.86 -0.94
C GLU A 67 -4.02 -11.43 -1.36
N PHE A 68 -3.01 -10.55 -1.38
CA PHE A 68 -3.16 -9.18 -1.88
C PHE A 68 -2.89 -9.11 -3.39
N THR A 69 -3.45 -10.06 -4.15
CA THR A 69 -3.50 -10.01 -5.61
C THR A 69 -4.78 -9.31 -6.06
N GLU A 70 -4.94 -9.09 -7.36
CA GLU A 70 -6.17 -8.47 -7.90
C GLU A 70 -7.43 -9.21 -7.44
N ALA A 71 -7.38 -10.54 -7.36
CA ALA A 71 -8.51 -11.36 -6.92
C ALA A 71 -8.90 -11.13 -5.46
N GLY A 72 -7.96 -10.67 -4.62
CA GLY A 72 -8.21 -10.36 -3.21
C GLY A 72 -8.52 -8.90 -2.92
N GLU A 73 -8.60 -8.05 -3.94
CA GLU A 73 -8.74 -6.60 -3.77
C GLU A 73 -9.98 -6.20 -3.00
N GLU A 74 -11.15 -6.76 -3.32
CA GLU A 74 -12.40 -6.46 -2.63
C GLU A 74 -12.35 -6.88 -1.16
N GLN A 75 -11.78 -8.05 -0.87
CA GLN A 75 -11.64 -8.55 0.50
C GLN A 75 -10.69 -7.67 1.31
N ARG A 76 -9.62 -7.22 0.69
CA ARG A 76 -8.67 -6.30 1.32
C ARG A 76 -9.33 -4.98 1.68
N LEU A 77 -10.09 -4.40 0.76
CA LEU A 77 -10.81 -3.15 0.99
C LEU A 77 -11.84 -3.31 2.10
N ALA A 78 -12.58 -4.42 2.10
CA ALA A 78 -13.56 -4.73 3.14
C ALA A 78 -12.89 -4.82 4.51
N ALA A 79 -11.75 -5.50 4.61
CA ALA A 79 -11.00 -5.62 5.85
C ALA A 79 -10.46 -4.26 6.32
N LYS A 80 -9.92 -3.46 5.39
CA LYS A 80 -9.37 -2.14 5.68
C LYS A 80 -10.42 -1.20 6.26
N TYR A 81 -11.63 -1.25 5.74
CA TYR A 81 -12.71 -0.35 6.13
C TYR A 81 -13.77 -1.00 7.02
N SER A 82 -13.47 -2.18 7.61
CA SER A 82 -14.43 -2.91 8.43
C SER A 82 -14.96 -2.08 9.61
N SER A 83 -14.12 -1.31 10.27
CA SER A 83 -14.53 -0.44 11.37
C SER A 83 -15.50 0.65 10.90
N PHE A 84 -15.25 1.19 9.72
CA PHE A 84 -16.13 2.20 9.10
C PHE A 84 -17.50 1.60 8.78
N PHE A 85 -17.53 0.40 8.19
CA PHE A 85 -18.79 -0.28 7.90
C PHE A 85 -19.59 -0.59 9.15
N LYS A 86 -18.93 -0.99 10.24
CA LYS A 86 -19.59 -1.20 11.54
C LYS A 86 -20.22 0.06 12.09
N LEU A 87 -19.57 1.19 11.90
CA LEU A 87 -20.14 2.48 12.30
C LEU A 87 -21.36 2.84 11.46
N LEU A 88 -21.33 2.58 10.16
CA LEU A 88 -22.47 2.82 9.27
C LEU A 88 -23.70 2.01 9.67
N GLU A 89 -23.51 0.77 10.13
CA GLU A 89 -24.61 -0.08 10.59
C GLU A 89 -25.37 0.52 11.79
N LYS A 90 -24.72 1.37 12.58
CA LYS A 90 -25.30 2.03 13.75
C LYS A 90 -26.03 3.32 13.44
N LEU A 91 -25.91 3.82 12.22
CA LEU A 91 -26.53 5.07 11.80
C LEU A 91 -27.95 4.84 11.30
N SER A 92 -28.80 5.86 11.44
CA SER A 92 -30.11 5.86 10.81
C SER A 92 -29.97 6.01 9.30
N ASP A 93 -31.04 5.67 8.55
CA ASP A 93 -31.06 5.84 7.10
C ASP A 93 -30.82 7.30 6.70
N ARG A 94 -31.33 8.23 7.48
CA ARG A 94 -31.12 9.67 7.26
C ARG A 94 -29.66 10.06 7.43
N ASP A 95 -28.99 9.53 8.45
CA ASP A 95 -27.57 9.81 8.70
C ASP A 95 -26.70 9.23 7.59
N ILE A 96 -27.03 8.05 7.10
CA ILE A 96 -26.32 7.42 5.96
C ILE A 96 -26.49 8.27 4.71
N GLU A 97 -27.67 8.79 4.47
CA GLU A 97 -27.95 9.69 3.34
C GLU A 97 -27.10 10.96 3.44
N ASP A 98 -27.00 11.57 4.62
CA ASP A 98 -26.18 12.75 4.85
C ASP A 98 -24.69 12.46 4.56
N VAL A 99 -24.18 11.32 5.03
CA VAL A 99 -22.80 10.89 4.75
C VAL A 99 -22.60 10.70 3.25
N TYR A 100 -23.53 10.06 2.57
CA TYR A 100 -23.47 9.85 1.11
C TYR A 100 -23.34 11.19 0.37
N TRP A 101 -24.13 12.17 0.73
CA TRP A 101 -24.11 13.49 0.10
C TRP A 101 -22.78 14.23 0.33
N VAL A 102 -22.20 14.11 1.51
CA VAL A 102 -20.87 14.69 1.82
C VAL A 102 -19.81 14.09 0.90
N ILE A 103 -19.80 12.78 0.75
CA ILE A 103 -18.83 12.08 -0.09
C ILE A 103 -19.01 12.48 -1.55
N LYS A 104 -20.25 12.50 -2.04
CA LYS A 104 -20.56 12.86 -3.41
C LYS A 104 -20.14 14.30 -3.73
N LYS A 105 -20.39 15.22 -2.81
CA LYS A 105 -19.98 16.62 -2.96
C LYS A 105 -18.47 16.75 -3.09
N ARG A 106 -17.73 16.06 -2.24
CA ARG A 106 -16.25 16.07 -2.29
C ARG A 106 -15.71 15.53 -3.61
N LYS A 107 -16.32 14.48 -4.12
CA LYS A 107 -15.95 13.90 -5.42
C LYS A 107 -16.17 14.90 -6.56
N VAL A 108 -17.30 15.59 -6.58
CA VAL A 108 -17.62 16.60 -7.60
C VAL A 108 -16.64 17.77 -7.52
N GLU A 109 -16.25 18.18 -6.33
CA GLU A 109 -15.28 19.26 -6.10
C GLU A 109 -13.82 18.83 -6.37
N GLY A 110 -13.59 17.56 -6.71
CA GLY A 110 -12.25 17.04 -6.97
C GLY A 110 -11.41 16.85 -5.71
N LEU A 111 -12.04 16.72 -4.55
CA LEU A 111 -11.36 16.56 -3.25
C LEU A 111 -11.11 15.09 -2.87
N LEU A 112 -11.61 14.18 -3.66
CA LEU A 112 -11.39 12.73 -3.48
C LEU A 112 -10.71 12.13 -4.69
#